data_0dc4f233bd17b58bae2fdd23a1d2836f
#
_entry.id   0dc4f233bd17b58bae2fdd23a1d2836f
#
_cell.length_a   1.000
_cell.length_b   1.000
_cell.length_c   1.000
_cell.angle_alpha   90.00
_cell.angle_beta   90.00
_cell.angle_gamma   90.00
#
_symmetry.space_group_name_H-M   'P 1'
#
loop_
_entity.id
_entity.type
_entity.pdbx_description
1 polymer ?
#
loop_
_entity_poly.entity_id
_entity_poly.type
_entity_poly.pdbx_seq_one_letter_code
_entity_poly.pdbx_strand_id
1 'polypeptide(L)'
;NVLPDKIVTETQLLRAMSNSPIQVDIELLCMASHVSTHTSREHLIKYYMTFDSIKDEYFDVMIITGAPVEKMDFEQVDYWEELTKIMEWSKTHVYSTLHLCWGAFAGLYYHYGIPKYVLPKKVFGVFEHSMTYSRPVKLFRGFDDYFYVPHSRYTEVHREDIEKCSGLRILSESEECGVYAVSDL
;
A
#
# COMPACT_ATOMS: atom_id res chain seq x y z
N ASN A 1 2.40 -0.08 9.72
CA ASN A 1 1.17 -0.87 9.68
C ASN A 1 0.04 -0.11 10.38
N VAL A 2 -0.96 0.34 9.60
CA VAL A 2 -2.11 1.13 10.08
C VAL A 2 -3.43 0.33 10.07
N LEU A 3 -3.39 -0.96 9.81
CA LEU A 3 -4.55 -1.84 9.87
C LEU A 3 -4.99 -2.09 11.33
N PRO A 4 -6.29 -2.28 11.59
CA PRO A 4 -6.80 -2.49 12.94
C PRO A 4 -6.27 -3.78 13.56
N ASP A 5 -6.28 -4.89 12.82
CA ASP A 5 -5.72 -6.17 13.27
C ASP A 5 -4.27 -6.32 12.81
N LYS A 6 -3.36 -5.65 13.54
CA LYS A 6 -1.93 -5.62 13.21
C LYS A 6 -1.29 -7.01 13.25
N ILE A 7 -1.63 -7.83 14.25
CA ILE A 7 -0.99 -9.14 14.46
C ILE A 7 -1.28 -10.11 13.31
N VAL A 8 -2.53 -10.13 12.81
CA VAL A 8 -2.89 -10.96 11.66
C VAL A 8 -2.14 -10.50 10.41
N THR A 9 -2.12 -9.19 10.16
CA THR A 9 -1.41 -8.60 9.01
C THR A 9 0.10 -8.86 9.09
N GLU A 10 0.72 -8.69 10.26
CA GLU A 10 2.11 -9.02 10.52
C GLU A 10 2.40 -10.49 10.14
N THR A 11 1.59 -11.40 10.66
CA THR A 11 1.76 -12.84 10.39
C THR A 11 1.66 -13.15 8.89
N GLN A 12 0.72 -12.53 8.18
CA GLN A 12 0.53 -12.74 6.74
C GLN A 12 1.72 -12.20 5.94
N LEU A 13 2.18 -10.98 6.23
CA LEU A 13 3.32 -10.37 5.55
C LEU A 13 4.62 -11.13 5.85
N LEU A 14 4.86 -11.48 7.11
CA LEU A 14 6.02 -12.27 7.53
C LEU A 14 6.08 -13.62 6.81
N ARG A 15 4.95 -14.33 6.71
CA ARG A 15 4.88 -15.59 5.96
C ARG A 15 5.16 -15.43 4.48
N ALA A 16 4.62 -14.38 3.85
CA ALA A 16 4.86 -14.12 2.43
C ALA A 16 6.33 -13.82 2.16
N MET A 17 6.97 -12.97 2.99
CA MET A 17 8.37 -12.58 2.83
C MET A 17 9.37 -13.68 3.22
N SER A 18 9.05 -14.49 4.22
CA SER A 18 9.93 -15.61 4.65
C SER A 18 9.91 -16.80 3.69
N ASN A 19 8.99 -16.85 2.73
CA ASN A 19 8.98 -17.87 1.67
C ASN A 19 9.96 -17.49 0.54
N SER A 20 11.20 -17.22 0.92
CA SER A 20 12.30 -16.83 0.03
C SER A 20 13.60 -17.49 0.50
N PRO A 21 14.52 -17.84 -0.42
CA PRO A 21 15.86 -18.29 -0.06
C PRO A 21 16.76 -17.17 0.48
N ILE A 22 16.32 -15.90 0.39
CA ILE A 22 17.04 -14.73 0.88
C ILE A 22 16.57 -14.46 2.31
N GLN A 23 17.52 -14.26 3.22
CA GLN A 23 17.19 -13.77 4.57
C GLN A 23 16.65 -12.35 4.45
N VAL A 24 15.54 -12.08 5.14
CA VAL A 24 14.88 -10.78 5.21
C VAL A 24 14.76 -10.37 6.66
N ASP A 25 15.39 -9.26 7.02
CA ASP A 25 15.23 -8.63 8.33
C ASP A 25 14.08 -7.64 8.24
N ILE A 26 13.09 -7.77 9.13
CA ILE A 26 11.83 -7.03 9.04
C ILE A 26 11.65 -6.18 10.28
N GLU A 27 11.49 -4.88 10.06
CA GLU A 27 11.14 -3.91 11.08
C GLU A 27 9.69 -3.46 10.95
N LEU A 28 9.00 -3.39 12.09
CA LEU A 28 7.60 -2.97 12.13
C LEU A 28 7.51 -1.51 12.58
N LEU A 29 6.89 -0.67 11.75
CA LEU A 29 6.72 0.75 12.01
C LEU A 29 5.27 1.07 12.37
N CYS A 30 5.06 1.84 13.44
CA CYS A 30 3.77 2.43 13.80
C CYS A 30 3.82 3.95 13.73
N MET A 31 2.65 4.56 13.55
CA MET A 31 2.51 6.01 13.62
C MET A 31 2.54 6.44 15.09
N ALA A 32 3.41 7.38 15.43
CA ALA A 32 3.51 7.94 16.77
C ALA A 32 2.31 8.86 17.09
N SER A 33 1.77 9.52 16.06
CA SER A 33 0.59 10.39 16.15
C SER A 33 -0.74 9.66 16.30
N HIS A 34 -0.77 8.33 16.15
CA HIS A 34 -1.99 7.53 16.19
C HIS A 34 -2.00 6.53 17.34
N VAL A 35 -3.08 6.56 18.16
CA VAL A 35 -3.30 5.58 19.22
C VAL A 35 -4.06 4.38 18.69
N SER A 36 -3.38 3.24 18.59
CA SER A 36 -4.03 1.99 18.19
C SER A 36 -5.03 1.51 19.25
N THR A 37 -6.27 1.27 18.83
CA THR A 37 -7.35 0.81 19.73
C THR A 37 -7.48 -0.72 19.79
N HIS A 38 -6.93 -1.43 18.80
CA HIS A 38 -7.10 -2.89 18.61
C HIS A 38 -5.83 -3.71 18.89
N THR A 39 -4.71 -3.06 19.20
CA THR A 39 -3.45 -3.75 19.50
C THR A 39 -2.96 -3.32 20.87
N SER A 40 -2.55 -4.27 21.71
CA SER A 40 -2.08 -3.96 23.05
C SER A 40 -0.84 -3.06 23.01
N ARG A 41 -0.76 -2.14 23.96
CA ARG A 41 0.39 -1.23 24.10
C ARG A 41 1.70 -2.00 24.30
N GLU A 42 1.65 -3.12 25.02
CA GLU A 42 2.81 -3.98 25.26
C GLU A 42 3.36 -4.57 23.96
N HIS A 43 2.48 -5.03 23.06
CA HIS A 43 2.86 -5.53 21.75
C HIS A 43 3.53 -4.44 20.89
N LEU A 44 2.94 -3.24 20.87
CA LEU A 44 3.51 -2.12 20.13
C LEU A 44 4.90 -1.74 20.64
N ILE A 45 5.07 -1.59 21.97
CA ILE A 45 6.36 -1.24 22.57
C ILE A 45 7.42 -2.31 22.26
N LYS A 46 7.03 -3.57 22.24
CA LYS A 46 7.96 -4.69 22.07
C LYS A 46 8.43 -4.89 20.62
N TYR A 47 7.55 -4.65 19.65
CA TYR A 47 7.77 -5.05 18.26
C TYR A 47 7.74 -3.91 17.26
N TYR A 48 7.28 -2.72 17.65
CA TYR A 48 7.16 -1.60 16.73
C TYR A 48 8.14 -0.49 17.05
N MET A 49 8.67 0.09 15.99
CA MET A 49 9.48 1.30 16.03
C MET A 49 8.65 2.52 15.63
N THR A 50 9.12 3.70 16.00
CA THR A 50 8.57 4.97 15.51
C THR A 50 9.46 5.52 14.40
N PHE A 51 8.93 6.44 13.61
CA PHE A 51 9.69 7.06 12.52
C PHE A 51 10.98 7.73 13.02
N ASP A 52 10.95 8.39 14.19
CA ASP A 52 12.12 9.04 14.76
C ASP A 52 13.28 8.10 15.05
N SER A 53 13.00 6.82 15.31
CA SER A 53 14.05 5.83 15.59
C SER A 53 14.74 5.28 14.34
N ILE A 54 14.13 5.42 13.15
CA ILE A 54 14.64 4.84 11.89
C ILE A 54 14.99 5.90 10.83
N LYS A 55 14.77 7.17 11.08
CA LYS A 55 14.89 8.24 10.07
C LYS A 55 16.30 8.41 9.46
N ASP A 56 17.33 7.93 10.15
CA ASP A 56 18.72 8.00 9.69
C ASP A 56 19.18 6.66 9.05
N GLU A 57 18.28 5.68 8.94
CA GLU A 57 18.57 4.35 8.39
C GLU A 57 18.11 4.22 6.93
N TYR A 58 18.63 3.19 6.23
CA TYR A 58 18.31 2.89 4.83
C TYR A 58 17.71 1.48 4.73
N PHE A 59 16.71 1.32 3.86
CA PHE A 59 15.98 0.08 3.68
C PHE A 59 15.89 -0.31 2.20
N ASP A 60 15.91 -1.60 1.92
CA ASP A 60 15.70 -2.11 0.56
C ASP A 60 14.24 -1.98 0.14
N VAL A 61 13.31 -2.26 1.06
CA VAL A 61 11.87 -2.22 0.78
C VAL A 61 11.09 -1.64 1.95
N MET A 62 10.10 -0.81 1.64
CA MET A 62 9.07 -0.38 2.58
C MET A 62 7.70 -0.85 2.09
N ILE A 63 6.86 -1.33 3.00
CA ILE A 63 5.46 -1.66 2.73
C ILE A 63 4.56 -0.73 3.52
N ILE A 64 3.78 0.10 2.83
CA ILE A 64 2.75 0.95 3.42
C ILE A 64 1.41 0.25 3.27
N THR A 65 0.85 -0.22 4.39
CA THR A 65 -0.39 -1.02 4.41
C THR A 65 -1.64 -0.15 4.27
N GLY A 66 -2.78 -0.79 3.99
CA GLY A 66 -4.08 -0.14 4.02
C GLY A 66 -4.54 0.29 5.42
N ALA A 67 -5.62 1.07 5.44
CA ALA A 67 -6.30 1.51 6.65
C ALA A 67 -7.82 1.60 6.40
N PRO A 68 -8.66 1.41 7.42
CA PRO A 68 -10.13 1.44 7.29
C PRO A 68 -10.69 2.88 7.29
N VAL A 69 -10.02 3.81 6.61
CA VAL A 69 -10.35 5.24 6.53
C VAL A 69 -10.63 5.68 5.10
N GLU A 70 -10.99 4.76 4.23
CA GLU A 70 -11.12 4.99 2.79
C GLU A 70 -12.15 6.06 2.39
N LYS A 71 -13.17 6.31 3.23
CA LYS A 71 -14.21 7.33 2.99
C LYS A 71 -13.87 8.71 3.52
N MET A 72 -12.83 8.84 4.34
CA MET A 72 -12.36 10.13 4.87
C MET A 72 -11.46 10.81 3.84
N ASP A 73 -11.48 12.14 3.81
CA ASP A 73 -10.46 12.89 3.08
C ASP A 73 -9.09 12.62 3.70
N PHE A 74 -8.03 12.66 2.90
CA PHE A 74 -6.70 12.28 3.40
C PHE A 74 -6.25 13.19 4.53
N GLU A 75 -6.50 14.48 4.44
CA GLU A 75 -6.12 15.49 5.43
C GLU A 75 -6.90 15.37 6.76
N GLN A 76 -8.02 14.62 6.76
CA GLN A 76 -8.81 14.36 7.98
C GLN A 76 -8.29 13.15 8.77
N VAL A 77 -7.36 12.41 8.22
CA VAL A 77 -6.74 11.25 8.90
C VAL A 77 -5.72 11.75 9.91
N ASP A 78 -5.87 11.36 11.16
CA ASP A 78 -5.08 11.88 12.30
C ASP A 78 -3.55 11.71 12.17
N TYR A 79 -3.09 10.69 11.43
CA TYR A 79 -1.67 10.45 11.15
C TYR A 79 -1.24 10.91 9.75
N TRP A 80 -2.05 11.67 9.02
CA TRP A 80 -1.73 12.07 7.64
C TRP A 80 -0.41 12.83 7.52
N GLU A 81 -0.18 13.82 8.40
CA GLU A 81 1.06 14.59 8.39
C GLU A 81 2.30 13.74 8.66
N GLU A 82 2.21 12.76 9.55
CA GLU A 82 3.32 11.82 9.81
C GLU A 82 3.55 10.89 8.62
N LEU A 83 2.46 10.36 8.03
CA LEU A 83 2.54 9.51 6.85
C LEU A 83 3.17 10.22 5.66
N THR A 84 2.82 11.48 5.41
CA THR A 84 3.44 12.26 4.32
C THR A 84 4.92 12.50 4.52
N LYS A 85 5.37 12.73 5.77
CA LYS A 85 6.80 12.81 6.11
C LYS A 85 7.54 11.49 5.83
N ILE A 86 6.92 10.36 6.18
CA ILE A 86 7.47 9.03 5.91
C ILE A 86 7.54 8.78 4.40
N MET A 87 6.50 9.12 3.64
CA MET A 87 6.48 8.98 2.18
C MET A 87 7.54 9.87 1.52
N GLU A 88 7.76 11.09 2.00
CA GLU A 88 8.83 11.95 1.47
C GLU A 88 10.21 11.40 1.80
N TRP A 89 10.43 10.97 3.03
CA TRP A 89 11.67 10.34 3.48
C TRP A 89 11.98 9.06 2.69
N SER A 90 10.97 8.27 2.36
CA SER A 90 11.16 7.02 1.61
C SER A 90 11.78 7.22 0.23
N LYS A 91 11.61 8.39 -0.40
CA LYS A 91 12.22 8.69 -1.72
C LYS A 91 13.76 8.67 -1.71
N THR A 92 14.37 8.87 -0.55
CA THR A 92 15.83 8.95 -0.42
C THR A 92 16.44 7.85 0.45
N HIS A 93 15.65 7.20 1.29
CA HIS A 93 16.11 6.20 2.26
C HIS A 93 15.60 4.78 1.99
N VAL A 94 14.69 4.62 1.03
CA VAL A 94 14.13 3.31 0.68
C VAL A 94 14.33 3.07 -0.83
N TYR A 95 14.88 1.90 -1.17
CA TYR A 95 15.11 1.57 -2.58
C TYR A 95 13.81 1.33 -3.35
N SER A 96 12.81 0.68 -2.72
CA SER A 96 11.51 0.43 -3.34
C SER A 96 10.39 0.48 -2.31
N THR A 97 9.30 1.20 -2.60
CA THR A 97 8.13 1.30 -1.70
C THR A 97 6.92 0.64 -2.34
N LEU A 98 6.32 -0.31 -1.64
CA LEU A 98 5.07 -0.96 -2.02
C LEU A 98 3.92 -0.37 -1.20
N HIS A 99 2.98 0.25 -1.88
CA HIS A 99 1.77 0.78 -1.29
C HIS A 99 0.60 -0.19 -1.49
N LEU A 100 -0.12 -0.55 -0.44
CA LEU A 100 -1.20 -1.52 -0.47
C LEU A 100 -2.55 -0.88 -0.09
N CYS A 101 -3.60 -1.18 -0.85
CA CYS A 101 -4.97 -0.80 -0.56
C CYS A 101 -5.13 0.72 -0.37
N TRP A 102 -5.64 1.19 0.78
CA TRP A 102 -5.73 2.61 1.08
C TRP A 102 -4.35 3.31 1.03
N GLY A 103 -3.29 2.63 1.45
CA GLY A 103 -1.92 3.14 1.31
C GLY A 103 -1.53 3.43 -0.14
N ALA A 104 -2.05 2.66 -1.11
CA ALA A 104 -1.83 2.93 -2.54
C ALA A 104 -2.55 4.22 -2.98
N PHE A 105 -3.78 4.46 -2.53
CA PHE A 105 -4.48 5.72 -2.78
C PHE A 105 -3.75 6.91 -2.14
N ALA A 106 -3.25 6.73 -0.92
CA ALA A 106 -2.47 7.75 -0.22
C ALA A 106 -1.18 8.11 -0.98
N GLY A 107 -0.46 7.11 -1.49
CA GLY A 107 0.73 7.30 -2.30
C GLY A 107 0.43 7.99 -3.63
N LEU A 108 -0.60 7.58 -4.35
CA LEU A 108 -1.04 8.22 -5.60
C LEU A 108 -1.46 9.68 -5.38
N TYR A 109 -2.17 9.95 -4.30
CA TYR A 109 -2.58 11.31 -3.95
C TYR A 109 -1.38 12.19 -3.58
N TYR A 110 -0.53 11.73 -2.67
CA TYR A 110 0.59 12.52 -2.17
C TYR A 110 1.65 12.80 -3.24
N HIS A 111 2.04 11.78 -4.00
CA HIS A 111 3.14 11.91 -4.96
C HIS A 111 2.72 12.47 -6.32
N TYR A 112 1.46 12.23 -6.72
CA TYR A 112 0.99 12.52 -8.08
C TYR A 112 -0.28 13.36 -8.14
N GLY A 113 -0.89 13.70 -6.99
CA GLY A 113 -2.13 14.47 -6.93
C GLY A 113 -3.35 13.74 -7.48
N ILE A 114 -3.31 12.41 -7.58
CA ILE A 114 -4.41 11.60 -8.10
C ILE A 114 -5.43 11.36 -6.99
N PRO A 115 -6.69 11.84 -7.13
CA PRO A 115 -7.71 11.68 -6.12
C PRO A 115 -8.26 10.25 -6.08
N LYS A 116 -8.86 9.88 -4.96
CA LYS A 116 -9.72 8.71 -4.85
C LYS A 116 -11.17 9.11 -5.03
N TYR A 117 -11.98 8.21 -5.57
CA TYR A 117 -13.41 8.38 -5.80
C TYR A 117 -14.21 7.41 -4.98
N VAL A 118 -15.27 7.89 -4.32
CA VAL A 118 -16.17 7.04 -3.54
C VAL A 118 -17.15 6.34 -4.49
N LEU A 119 -17.22 5.02 -4.39
CA LEU A 119 -18.15 4.22 -5.16
C LEU A 119 -19.57 4.30 -4.61
N PRO A 120 -20.59 4.32 -5.47
CA PRO A 120 -21.99 4.30 -5.03
C PRO A 120 -22.38 2.98 -4.33
N LYS A 121 -21.67 1.91 -4.64
CA LYS A 121 -21.85 0.57 -4.07
C LYS A 121 -20.51 -0.08 -3.80
N LYS A 122 -20.41 -0.83 -2.72
CA LYS A 122 -19.23 -1.62 -2.38
C LYS A 122 -18.88 -2.61 -3.50
N VAL A 123 -17.64 -2.55 -3.98
CA VAL A 123 -17.06 -3.62 -4.78
C VAL A 123 -16.62 -4.73 -3.82
N PHE A 124 -17.30 -5.87 -3.90
CA PHE A 124 -17.04 -7.02 -3.03
C PHE A 124 -17.15 -8.32 -3.82
N GLY A 125 -16.10 -9.09 -3.85
CA GLY A 125 -16.03 -10.34 -4.60
C GLY A 125 -14.63 -10.72 -5.00
N VAL A 126 -14.54 -11.74 -5.84
CA VAL A 126 -13.29 -12.17 -6.50
C VAL A 126 -13.47 -11.90 -7.99
N PHE A 127 -12.58 -11.09 -8.56
CA PHE A 127 -12.67 -10.60 -9.92
C PHE A 127 -11.46 -11.01 -10.74
N GLU A 128 -11.67 -11.25 -12.02
CA GLU A 128 -10.60 -11.50 -12.97
C GLU A 128 -9.86 -10.21 -13.30
N HIS A 129 -8.54 -10.31 -13.35
CA HIS A 129 -7.63 -9.22 -13.72
C HIS A 129 -6.72 -9.69 -14.85
N SER A 130 -6.32 -8.76 -15.70
CA SER A 130 -5.37 -8.99 -16.77
C SER A 130 -4.21 -8.00 -16.70
N MET A 131 -3.10 -8.37 -17.34
CA MET A 131 -1.96 -7.49 -17.55
C MET A 131 -2.26 -6.47 -18.66
N THR A 132 -1.90 -5.21 -18.44
CA THR A 132 -2.15 -4.12 -19.41
C THR A 132 -1.05 -3.93 -20.43
N TYR A 133 0.03 -4.73 -20.41
CA TYR A 133 1.19 -4.55 -21.28
C TYR A 133 1.77 -5.89 -21.74
N SER A 134 2.41 -5.82 -22.92
CA SER A 134 2.97 -6.97 -23.62
C SER A 134 4.38 -7.38 -23.20
N ARG A 135 5.04 -6.63 -22.30
CA ARG A 135 6.40 -6.94 -21.83
C ARG A 135 6.39 -7.38 -20.37
N PRO A 136 7.11 -8.48 -20.02
CA PRO A 136 7.17 -8.96 -18.64
C PRO A 136 7.66 -7.87 -17.67
N VAL A 137 6.91 -7.62 -16.62
CA VAL A 137 7.30 -6.76 -15.51
C VAL A 137 7.79 -7.63 -14.36
N LYS A 138 8.88 -7.24 -13.71
CA LYS A 138 9.50 -8.04 -12.64
C LYS A 138 8.52 -8.34 -11.51
N LEU A 139 7.65 -7.38 -11.18
CA LEU A 139 6.65 -7.49 -10.11
C LEU A 139 5.66 -8.65 -10.34
N PHE A 140 5.33 -8.93 -11.59
CA PHE A 140 4.36 -9.98 -11.97
C PHE A 140 5.04 -11.26 -12.51
N ARG A 141 6.33 -11.44 -12.24
CA ARG A 141 7.01 -12.67 -12.67
C ARG A 141 6.36 -13.89 -12.01
N GLY A 142 5.88 -14.84 -12.83
CA GLY A 142 5.22 -16.05 -12.39
C GLY A 142 3.70 -15.92 -12.25
N PHE A 143 3.13 -14.77 -12.54
CA PHE A 143 1.68 -14.64 -12.73
C PHE A 143 1.26 -15.14 -14.11
N ASP A 144 0.04 -15.67 -14.17
CA ASP A 144 -0.64 -15.95 -15.44
C ASP A 144 -1.11 -14.65 -16.10
N ASP A 145 -1.45 -14.69 -17.39
CA ASP A 145 -1.97 -13.54 -18.14
C ASP A 145 -3.28 -13.02 -17.52
N TYR A 146 -4.05 -13.94 -16.93
CA TYR A 146 -5.26 -13.67 -16.17
C TYR A 146 -5.13 -14.26 -14.76
N PHE A 147 -5.54 -13.53 -13.77
CA PHE A 147 -5.52 -13.97 -12.37
C PHE A 147 -6.69 -13.39 -11.58
N TYR A 148 -7.07 -14.05 -10.50
CA TYR A 148 -8.21 -13.65 -9.70
C TYR A 148 -7.79 -12.95 -8.42
N VAL A 149 -8.43 -11.80 -8.14
CA VAL A 149 -8.13 -10.97 -6.97
C VAL A 149 -9.38 -10.71 -6.14
N PRO A 150 -9.34 -10.93 -4.81
CA PRO A 150 -10.42 -10.53 -3.92
C PRO A 150 -10.42 -9.01 -3.70
N HIS A 151 -11.59 -8.40 -3.84
CA HIS A 151 -11.82 -6.98 -3.55
C HIS A 151 -12.85 -6.81 -2.44
N SER A 152 -12.63 -5.78 -1.60
CA SER A 152 -13.57 -5.33 -0.57
C SER A 152 -13.34 -3.85 -0.31
N ARG A 153 -13.89 -2.97 -1.15
CA ARG A 153 -13.61 -1.53 -1.14
C ARG A 153 -14.81 -0.67 -1.51
N TYR A 154 -14.81 0.56 -1.03
CA TYR A 154 -15.78 1.62 -1.34
C TYR A 154 -15.17 2.77 -2.14
N THR A 155 -13.89 2.67 -2.52
CA THR A 155 -13.19 3.71 -3.27
C THR A 155 -12.40 3.12 -4.42
N GLU A 156 -12.12 3.96 -5.42
CA GLU A 156 -11.31 3.63 -6.58
C GLU A 156 -10.47 4.83 -7.04
N VAL A 157 -9.57 4.60 -7.98
CA VAL A 157 -8.91 5.62 -8.79
C VAL A 157 -9.36 5.44 -10.25
N HIS A 158 -9.43 6.55 -10.99
CA HIS A 158 -9.79 6.47 -12.39
C HIS A 158 -8.55 6.28 -13.26
N ARG A 159 -8.69 5.43 -14.27
CA ARG A 159 -7.64 5.17 -15.26
C ARG A 159 -7.12 6.46 -15.91
N GLU A 160 -8.04 7.34 -16.29
CA GLU A 160 -7.75 8.60 -16.99
C GLU A 160 -6.87 9.53 -16.15
N ASP A 161 -6.98 9.49 -14.82
CA ASP A 161 -6.17 10.33 -13.94
C ASP A 161 -4.74 9.79 -13.84
N ILE A 162 -4.57 8.48 -13.85
CA ILE A 162 -3.26 7.84 -13.87
C ILE A 162 -2.57 8.10 -15.21
N GLU A 163 -3.27 7.97 -16.33
CA GLU A 163 -2.74 8.15 -17.68
C GLU A 163 -2.29 9.60 -17.97
N LYS A 164 -2.82 10.59 -17.25
CA LYS A 164 -2.34 11.98 -17.31
C LYS A 164 -0.94 12.15 -16.70
N CYS A 165 -0.50 11.23 -15.86
CA CYS A 165 0.79 11.28 -15.19
C CYS A 165 1.82 10.46 -15.98
N SER A 166 2.69 11.13 -16.73
CA SER A 166 3.70 10.49 -17.58
C SER A 166 4.71 9.59 -16.83
N GLY A 167 4.83 9.77 -15.50
CA GLY A 167 5.67 8.96 -14.62
C GLY A 167 5.01 7.68 -14.11
N LEU A 168 3.74 7.44 -14.44
CA LEU A 168 2.99 6.27 -13.97
C LEU A 168 2.65 5.30 -15.09
N ARG A 169 2.57 4.03 -14.73
CA ARG A 169 2.13 2.97 -15.63
C ARG A 169 1.12 2.07 -14.92
N ILE A 170 -0.03 1.84 -15.54
CA ILE A 170 -0.98 0.81 -15.10
C ILE A 170 -0.39 -0.55 -15.49
N LEU A 171 -0.26 -1.43 -14.54
CA LEU A 171 0.32 -2.76 -14.72
C LEU A 171 -0.75 -3.85 -14.89
N SER A 172 -1.87 -3.69 -14.22
CA SER A 172 -2.98 -4.64 -14.26
C SER A 172 -4.30 -3.95 -13.92
N GLU A 173 -5.36 -4.44 -14.53
CA GLU A 173 -6.72 -3.94 -14.33
C GLU A 173 -7.76 -5.05 -14.53
N SER A 174 -9.00 -4.77 -14.18
CA SER A 174 -10.18 -5.60 -14.39
C SER A 174 -11.24 -4.81 -15.14
N GLU A 175 -11.95 -5.44 -16.07
CA GLU A 175 -13.11 -4.81 -16.73
C GLU A 175 -14.24 -4.51 -15.73
N GLU A 176 -14.36 -5.32 -14.67
CA GLU A 176 -15.46 -5.20 -13.69
C GLU A 176 -15.14 -4.23 -12.54
N CYS A 177 -13.88 -4.12 -12.15
CA CYS A 177 -13.51 -3.34 -10.95
C CYS A 177 -12.33 -2.37 -11.16
N GLY A 178 -11.91 -2.13 -12.40
CA GLY A 178 -10.97 -1.06 -12.75
C GLY A 178 -9.51 -1.35 -12.40
N VAL A 179 -8.73 -0.31 -12.17
CA VAL A 179 -7.27 -0.37 -11.96
C VAL A 179 -6.93 -1.16 -10.69
N TYR A 180 -5.99 -2.09 -10.84
CA TYR A 180 -5.50 -2.91 -9.72
C TYR A 180 -4.08 -2.56 -9.31
N ALA A 181 -3.15 -2.49 -10.24
CA ALA A 181 -1.75 -2.24 -9.94
C ALA A 181 -1.17 -1.14 -10.83
N VAL A 182 -0.42 -0.24 -10.21
CA VAL A 182 0.26 0.89 -10.85
C VAL A 182 1.70 0.91 -10.37
N SER A 183 2.64 1.25 -11.25
CA SER A 183 4.02 1.55 -10.86
C SER A 183 4.44 2.91 -11.36
N ASP A 184 5.38 3.53 -10.68
CA ASP A 184 6.22 4.58 -11.26
C ASP A 184 7.25 3.98 -12.24
N LEU A 185 7.85 4.83 -13.07
CA LEU A 185 8.77 4.47 -14.14
C LEU A 185 10.23 4.65 -13.72
#